data_476da7e147a7ab4c65205da3bb2b663a
#
_entry.id   476da7e147a7ab4c65205da3bb2b663a
#
_cell.length_a   1.000
_cell.length_b   1.000
_cell.length_c   1.000
_cell.angle_alpha   90.00
_cell.angle_beta   90.00
_cell.angle_gamma   90.00
#
_symmetry.space_group_name_H-M   'P 1'
#
loop_
_entity.id
_entity.type
_entity.pdbx_description
1 polymer ?
#
loop_
_entity_poly.entity_id
_entity_poly.type
_entity_poly.pdbx_seq_one_letter_code
_entity_poly.pdbx_strand_id
1 'polypeptide(L)'
;FPTRRSSDLIFLVRETLTYITSYFERHAKAEEEYMRKIGYTGYTLHKMLHDEFCNIQLKKYQDIVKRGECSKEEIQDFIGSGIGWLLEHIATADMAIIGKGILAAPAKKSDFEARLEEKINTLLTASLNIAANAKIIGRSYQGEFLGKAVYQKMVYGLDSREITIVSGIESSFLLRVAEMIYGTEVKNEMDLILSSLQLFAANFWRSIGQHFAGSNTMMTMKS
;
A
#
# COMPACT_ATOMS: atom_id res chain seq x y z
N PHE A 1 29.73 9.88 7.42
CA PHE A 1 29.69 8.78 6.44
C PHE A 1 30.37 9.25 5.15
N PRO A 2 31.23 8.44 4.52
CA PRO A 2 31.81 8.81 3.23
C PRO A 2 30.65 8.98 2.22
N THR A 3 30.62 10.11 1.54
CA THR A 3 29.69 10.37 0.43
C THR A 3 29.91 9.31 -0.64
N ARG A 4 29.01 8.32 -0.73
CA ARG A 4 29.06 7.35 -1.84
C ARG A 4 28.89 8.14 -3.15
N ARG A 5 29.74 7.83 -4.14
CA ARG A 5 29.64 8.46 -5.46
C ARG A 5 28.29 8.12 -6.06
N SER A 6 27.71 9.03 -6.83
CA SER A 6 26.43 8.81 -7.53
C SER A 6 26.43 7.52 -8.36
N SER A 7 27.60 7.15 -8.93
CA SER A 7 27.81 5.89 -9.64
C SER A 7 27.57 4.64 -8.78
N ASP A 8 27.94 4.68 -7.49
CA ASP A 8 27.79 3.52 -6.60
C ASP A 8 26.32 3.36 -6.18
N LEU A 9 25.61 4.48 -6.04
CA LEU A 9 24.19 4.49 -5.70
C LEU A 9 23.34 3.95 -6.85
N ILE A 10 23.55 4.41 -8.07
CA ILE A 10 22.80 3.92 -9.24
C ILE A 10 23.10 2.43 -9.52
N PHE A 11 24.33 1.99 -9.29
CA PHE A 11 24.67 0.57 -9.38
C PHE A 11 23.85 -0.24 -8.37
N LEU A 12 23.81 0.19 -7.10
CA LEU A 12 23.05 -0.50 -6.06
C LEU A 12 21.55 -0.55 -6.38
N VAL A 13 20.98 0.56 -6.85
CA VAL A 13 19.56 0.63 -7.25
C VAL A 13 19.28 -0.34 -8.41
N ARG A 14 20.17 -0.40 -9.40
CA ARG A 14 20.06 -1.32 -10.54
C ARG A 14 20.05 -2.78 -10.10
N GLU A 15 20.98 -3.18 -9.26
CA GLU A 15 21.09 -4.55 -8.76
C GLU A 15 19.86 -4.93 -7.92
N THR A 16 19.46 -4.03 -7.03
CA THR A 16 18.29 -4.23 -6.18
C THR A 16 17.01 -4.33 -7.02
N LEU A 17 16.84 -3.44 -8.00
CA LEU A 17 15.67 -3.45 -8.89
C LEU A 17 15.62 -4.73 -9.73
N THR A 18 16.76 -5.18 -10.24
CA THR A 18 16.85 -6.44 -11.00
C THR A 18 16.44 -7.64 -10.14
N TYR A 19 16.93 -7.68 -8.90
CA TYR A 19 16.57 -8.73 -7.95
C TYR A 19 15.07 -8.70 -7.62
N ILE A 20 14.54 -7.53 -7.25
CA ILE A 20 13.12 -7.36 -6.90
C ILE A 20 12.23 -7.73 -8.09
N THR A 21 12.55 -7.27 -9.30
CA THR A 21 11.77 -7.60 -10.50
C THR A 21 11.73 -9.10 -10.72
N SER A 22 12.89 -9.78 -10.72
CA SER A 22 12.96 -11.22 -10.91
C SER A 22 12.27 -12.03 -9.81
N TYR A 23 12.38 -11.57 -8.56
CA TYR A 23 11.69 -12.19 -7.43
C TYR A 23 10.18 -12.05 -7.59
N PHE A 24 9.71 -10.84 -7.86
CA PHE A 24 8.30 -10.52 -7.98
C PHE A 24 7.63 -11.28 -9.13
N GLU A 25 8.25 -11.32 -10.32
CA GLU A 25 7.71 -12.07 -11.46
C GLU A 25 7.53 -13.57 -11.15
N ARG A 26 8.49 -14.16 -10.44
CA ARG A 26 8.39 -15.57 -10.03
C ARG A 26 7.31 -15.78 -8.98
N HIS A 27 7.22 -14.88 -7.98
CA HIS A 27 6.22 -14.92 -6.94
C HIS A 27 4.82 -14.76 -7.52
N ALA A 28 4.57 -13.69 -8.28
CA ALA A 28 3.29 -13.43 -8.90
C ALA A 28 2.83 -14.59 -9.81
N LYS A 29 3.74 -15.15 -10.61
CA LYS A 29 3.45 -16.29 -11.45
C LYS A 29 3.01 -17.52 -10.64
N ALA A 30 3.77 -17.86 -9.60
CA ALA A 30 3.48 -19.03 -8.77
C ALA A 30 2.14 -18.86 -8.03
N GLU A 31 1.87 -17.68 -7.54
CA GLU A 31 0.64 -17.35 -6.83
C GLU A 31 -0.57 -17.32 -7.75
N GLU A 32 -0.44 -16.73 -8.94
CA GLU A 32 -1.48 -16.76 -9.97
C GLU A 32 -1.80 -18.17 -10.45
N GLU A 33 -0.79 -19.04 -10.58
CA GLU A 33 -1.00 -20.47 -10.89
C GLU A 33 -1.74 -21.18 -9.75
N TYR A 34 -1.38 -20.90 -8.51
CA TYR A 34 -2.06 -21.44 -7.34
C TYR A 34 -3.52 -20.97 -7.27
N MET A 35 -3.78 -19.68 -7.43
CA MET A 35 -5.14 -19.12 -7.43
C MET A 35 -6.02 -19.76 -8.50
N ARG A 36 -5.50 -19.96 -9.70
CA ARG A 36 -6.23 -20.63 -10.79
C ARG A 36 -6.54 -22.09 -10.44
N LYS A 37 -5.56 -22.80 -9.84
CA LYS A 37 -5.71 -24.19 -9.43
C LYS A 37 -6.81 -24.40 -8.40
N ILE A 38 -6.95 -23.48 -7.45
CA ILE A 38 -7.98 -23.57 -6.41
C ILE A 38 -9.30 -22.90 -6.79
N GLY A 39 -9.40 -22.29 -7.98
CA GLY A 39 -10.60 -21.56 -8.43
C GLY A 39 -10.88 -20.31 -7.62
N TYR A 40 -9.84 -19.57 -7.20
CA TYR A 40 -9.99 -18.37 -6.39
C TYR A 40 -10.79 -17.29 -7.09
N THR A 41 -11.92 -16.89 -6.53
CA THR A 41 -12.86 -15.93 -7.14
C THR A 41 -12.29 -14.50 -7.24
N GLY A 42 -11.31 -14.15 -6.40
CA GLY A 42 -10.61 -12.86 -6.41
C GLY A 42 -9.46 -12.76 -7.41
N TYR A 43 -9.22 -13.79 -8.25
CA TYR A 43 -8.08 -13.86 -9.15
C TYR A 43 -7.88 -12.61 -10.02
N THR A 44 -8.94 -12.13 -10.66
CA THR A 44 -8.85 -10.99 -11.59
C THR A 44 -8.38 -9.73 -10.88
N LEU A 45 -8.91 -9.45 -9.70
CA LEU A 45 -8.51 -8.29 -8.90
C LEU A 45 -7.06 -8.43 -8.41
N HIS A 46 -6.70 -9.59 -7.89
CA HIS A 46 -5.36 -9.87 -7.40
C HIS A 46 -4.31 -9.71 -8.51
N LYS A 47 -4.58 -10.31 -9.68
CA LYS A 47 -3.71 -10.16 -10.84
C LYS A 47 -3.56 -8.69 -11.27
N MET A 48 -4.62 -7.90 -11.21
CA MET A 48 -4.54 -6.47 -11.51
C MET A 48 -3.57 -5.75 -10.56
N LEU A 49 -3.54 -6.10 -9.26
CA LEU A 49 -2.60 -5.51 -8.30
C LEU A 49 -1.14 -5.84 -8.68
N HIS A 50 -0.88 -7.08 -9.11
CA HIS A 50 0.43 -7.47 -9.65
C HIS A 50 0.81 -6.67 -10.89
N ASP A 51 -0.11 -6.58 -11.86
CA ASP A 51 0.10 -5.87 -13.12
C ASP A 51 0.36 -4.36 -12.88
N GLU A 52 -0.36 -3.74 -11.96
CA GLU A 52 -0.13 -2.33 -11.57
C GLU A 52 1.26 -2.14 -10.95
N PHE A 53 1.66 -3.00 -10.03
CA PHE A 53 2.98 -2.90 -9.42
C PHE A 53 4.09 -3.02 -10.46
N CYS A 54 4.00 -4.00 -11.36
CA CYS A 54 4.97 -4.18 -12.43
C CYS A 54 5.00 -3.01 -13.41
N ASN A 55 3.83 -2.62 -13.92
CA ASN A 55 3.74 -1.71 -15.06
C ASN A 55 3.84 -0.23 -14.66
N ILE A 56 3.59 0.10 -13.42
CA ILE A 56 3.64 1.47 -12.90
C ILE A 56 4.85 1.64 -11.99
N GLN A 57 4.90 0.90 -10.87
CA GLN A 57 5.93 1.12 -9.85
C GLN A 57 7.31 0.66 -10.31
N LEU A 58 7.46 -0.60 -10.70
CA LEU A 58 8.77 -1.10 -11.14
C LEU A 58 9.26 -0.39 -12.41
N LYS A 59 8.36 -0.08 -13.33
CA LYS A 59 8.70 0.64 -14.56
C LYS A 59 9.25 2.04 -14.29
N LYS A 60 8.64 2.79 -13.36
CA LYS A 60 9.14 4.10 -12.93
C LYS A 60 10.63 4.03 -12.57
N TYR A 61 11.03 3.03 -11.77
CA TYR A 61 12.41 2.88 -11.33
C TYR A 61 13.34 2.30 -12.39
N GLN A 62 12.83 1.47 -13.29
CA GLN A 62 13.59 1.04 -14.47
C GLN A 62 13.96 2.23 -15.37
N ASP A 63 13.08 3.20 -15.51
CA ASP A 63 13.36 4.40 -16.30
C ASP A 63 14.38 5.32 -15.63
N ILE A 64 14.38 5.41 -14.28
CA ILE A 64 15.45 6.08 -13.52
C ILE A 64 16.80 5.40 -13.75
N VAL A 65 16.85 4.07 -13.66
CA VAL A 65 18.08 3.31 -13.89
C VAL A 65 18.60 3.48 -15.33
N LYS A 66 17.73 3.54 -16.33
CA LYS A 66 18.11 3.80 -17.74
C LYS A 66 18.71 5.19 -17.93
N ARG A 67 18.23 6.18 -17.18
CA ARG A 67 18.77 7.55 -17.21
C ARG A 67 20.24 7.59 -16.70
N GLY A 68 20.63 6.64 -15.87
CA GLY A 68 22.01 6.51 -15.36
C GLY A 68 22.33 7.40 -14.15
N GLU A 69 21.34 8.14 -13.66
CA GLU A 69 21.45 9.01 -12.49
C GLU A 69 20.29 8.73 -11.53
N CYS A 70 20.55 8.84 -10.23
CA CYS A 70 19.56 8.64 -9.21
C CYS A 70 19.81 9.57 -8.03
N SER A 71 18.81 10.33 -7.63
CA SER A 71 18.88 11.18 -6.44
C SER A 71 18.65 10.36 -5.16
N LYS A 72 18.99 10.95 -4.02
CA LYS A 72 18.71 10.34 -2.71
C LYS A 72 17.21 10.16 -2.52
N GLU A 73 16.43 11.15 -2.90
CA GLU A 73 14.97 11.17 -2.80
C GLU A 73 14.35 10.06 -3.65
N GLU A 74 14.85 9.83 -4.87
CA GLU A 74 14.41 8.74 -5.74
C GLU A 74 14.72 7.36 -5.16
N ILE A 75 15.84 7.21 -4.44
CA ILE A 75 16.18 5.97 -3.74
C ILE A 75 15.22 5.74 -2.57
N GLN A 76 14.96 6.77 -1.78
CA GLN A 76 14.03 6.69 -0.65
C GLN A 76 12.61 6.39 -1.12
N ASP A 77 12.15 7.00 -2.20
CA ASP A 77 10.88 6.71 -2.85
C ASP A 77 10.81 5.25 -3.32
N PHE A 78 11.87 4.74 -3.95
CA PHE A 78 11.95 3.34 -4.39
C PHE A 78 11.79 2.36 -3.23
N ILE A 79 12.58 2.54 -2.17
CA ILE A 79 12.53 1.66 -1.00
C ILE A 79 11.19 1.80 -0.29
N GLY A 80 10.75 3.02 -0.05
CA GLY A 80 9.52 3.32 0.67
C GLY A 80 8.28 2.78 -0.03
N SER A 81 8.16 3.04 -1.34
CA SER A 81 7.04 2.55 -2.14
C SER A 81 7.02 1.02 -2.22
N GLY A 82 8.18 0.38 -2.39
CA GLY A 82 8.28 -1.07 -2.42
C GLY A 82 7.82 -1.72 -1.13
N ILE A 83 8.29 -1.21 0.01
CA ILE A 83 7.89 -1.74 1.33
C ILE A 83 6.42 -1.44 1.61
N GLY A 84 5.95 -0.24 1.34
CA GLY A 84 4.54 0.13 1.55
C GLY A 84 3.59 -0.76 0.76
N TRP A 85 3.90 -1.01 -0.52
CA TRP A 85 3.12 -1.92 -1.35
C TRP A 85 3.15 -3.36 -0.81
N LEU A 86 4.33 -3.87 -0.47
CA LEU A 86 4.49 -5.25 -0.02
C LEU A 86 3.72 -5.53 1.27
N LEU A 87 3.82 -4.63 2.26
CA LEU A 87 3.12 -4.79 3.54
C LEU A 87 1.60 -4.84 3.35
N GLU A 88 1.06 -3.94 2.52
CA GLU A 88 -0.36 -3.90 2.24
C GLU A 88 -0.79 -5.13 1.43
N HIS A 89 -0.08 -5.48 0.36
CA HIS A 89 -0.42 -6.57 -0.54
C HIS A 89 -0.49 -7.92 0.18
N ILE A 90 0.53 -8.24 1.00
CA ILE A 90 0.53 -9.48 1.80
C ILE A 90 -0.67 -9.50 2.76
N ALA A 91 -0.89 -8.41 3.50
CA ALA A 91 -1.93 -8.37 4.53
C ALA A 91 -3.36 -8.43 3.97
N THR A 92 -3.56 -8.03 2.72
CA THR A 92 -4.87 -7.95 2.08
C THR A 92 -5.04 -9.02 1.02
N ALA A 93 -4.31 -8.92 -0.06
CA ALA A 93 -4.52 -9.74 -1.26
C ALA A 93 -4.04 -11.18 -1.06
N ASP A 94 -2.79 -11.38 -0.61
CA ASP A 94 -2.23 -12.73 -0.42
C ASP A 94 -2.97 -13.49 0.67
N MET A 95 -3.24 -12.83 1.80
CA MET A 95 -3.98 -13.44 2.90
C MET A 95 -5.41 -13.80 2.51
N ALA A 96 -6.02 -13.10 1.56
CA ALA A 96 -7.36 -13.41 1.06
C ALA A 96 -7.41 -14.73 0.29
N ILE A 97 -6.33 -15.14 -0.38
CA ILE A 97 -6.24 -16.40 -1.12
C ILE A 97 -6.47 -17.60 -0.19
N ILE A 98 -5.97 -17.53 1.04
CA ILE A 98 -6.10 -18.59 2.06
C ILE A 98 -7.29 -18.36 2.99
N GLY A 99 -8.25 -17.51 2.61
CA GLY A 99 -9.44 -17.22 3.40
C GLY A 99 -9.19 -16.36 4.64
N LYS A 100 -8.05 -15.70 4.71
CA LYS A 100 -7.66 -14.75 5.76
C LYS A 100 -7.50 -13.36 5.16
N GLY A 101 -7.48 -12.35 5.97
CA GLY A 101 -7.37 -10.98 5.49
C GLY A 101 -8.73 -10.36 5.16
N ILE A 102 -8.70 -9.06 4.87
CA ILE A 102 -9.89 -8.21 4.76
C ILE A 102 -10.75 -8.54 3.52
N LEU A 103 -10.15 -9.00 2.43
CA LEU A 103 -10.85 -9.30 1.18
C LEU A 103 -11.54 -10.67 1.18
N ALA A 104 -11.23 -11.55 2.14
CA ALA A 104 -11.72 -12.92 2.19
C ALA A 104 -13.17 -13.06 2.66
N ALA A 105 -13.71 -12.09 3.38
CA ALA A 105 -15.03 -12.20 4.01
C ALA A 105 -16.12 -11.48 3.22
N PRO A 106 -17.22 -12.16 2.85
CA PRO A 106 -18.36 -11.49 2.25
C PRO A 106 -19.02 -10.54 3.25
N ALA A 107 -19.37 -9.35 2.81
CA ALA A 107 -20.03 -8.35 3.65
C ALA A 107 -21.43 -8.80 4.07
N LYS A 108 -21.66 -9.06 5.37
CA LYS A 108 -23.00 -9.22 5.92
C LYS A 108 -23.70 -7.86 6.02
N LYS A 109 -25.00 -7.81 5.71
CA LYS A 109 -25.79 -6.58 5.50
C LYS A 109 -26.11 -5.75 6.74
N SER A 110 -25.69 -6.08 7.95
CA SER A 110 -26.02 -5.36 9.19
C SER A 110 -24.81 -4.64 9.75
N ASP A 111 -25.01 -3.41 10.14
CA ASP A 111 -24.05 -2.52 10.81
C ASP A 111 -22.75 -2.23 10.02
N PHE A 112 -22.88 -1.36 9.01
CA PHE A 112 -21.76 -0.91 8.17
C PHE A 112 -20.62 -0.29 8.99
N GLU A 113 -20.95 0.51 9.99
CA GLU A 113 -19.95 1.22 10.79
C GLU A 113 -19.10 0.26 11.63
N ALA A 114 -19.75 -0.68 12.33
CA ALA A 114 -19.02 -1.70 13.12
C ALA A 114 -18.12 -2.55 12.23
N ARG A 115 -18.59 -2.92 11.05
CA ARG A 115 -17.77 -3.68 10.09
C ARG A 115 -16.60 -2.86 9.53
N LEU A 116 -16.80 -1.56 9.31
CA LEU A 116 -15.72 -0.68 8.86
C LEU A 116 -14.66 -0.54 9.95
N GLU A 117 -15.06 -0.32 11.20
CA GLU A 117 -14.17 -0.29 12.36
C GLU A 117 -13.39 -1.61 12.51
N GLU A 118 -14.09 -2.75 12.43
CA GLU A 118 -13.46 -4.07 12.49
C GLU A 118 -12.42 -4.27 11.39
N LYS A 119 -12.74 -3.88 10.14
CA LYS A 119 -11.84 -4.06 9.01
C LYS A 119 -10.61 -3.16 9.09
N ILE A 120 -10.77 -1.91 9.53
CA ILE A 120 -9.63 -1.01 9.78
C ILE A 120 -8.71 -1.62 10.86
N ASN A 121 -9.27 -2.08 11.98
CA ASN A 121 -8.50 -2.71 13.06
C ASN A 121 -7.76 -3.96 12.59
N THR A 122 -8.46 -4.83 11.85
CA THR A 122 -7.88 -6.07 11.31
C THR A 122 -6.73 -5.76 10.38
N LEU A 123 -6.89 -4.81 9.47
CA LEU A 123 -5.86 -4.46 8.50
C LEU A 123 -4.63 -3.81 9.16
N LEU A 124 -4.82 -2.89 10.10
CA LEU A 124 -3.71 -2.27 10.83
C LEU A 124 -2.93 -3.31 11.67
N THR A 125 -3.63 -4.25 12.28
CA THR A 125 -2.99 -5.35 13.02
C THR A 125 -2.21 -6.27 12.07
N ALA A 126 -2.81 -6.66 10.95
CA ALA A 126 -2.17 -7.57 10.00
C ALA A 126 -0.97 -6.94 9.28
N SER A 127 -1.08 -5.67 8.86
CA SER A 127 -0.03 -4.99 8.08
C SER A 127 1.12 -4.46 8.93
N LEU A 128 0.81 -3.93 10.12
CA LEU A 128 1.77 -3.20 10.94
C LEU A 128 1.98 -3.80 12.32
N ASN A 129 1.31 -4.90 12.64
CA ASN A 129 1.31 -5.51 13.98
C ASN A 129 0.93 -4.50 15.10
N ILE A 130 0.02 -3.59 14.79
CA ILE A 130 -0.46 -2.56 15.72
C ILE A 130 -1.85 -2.93 16.20
N ALA A 131 -2.01 -3.08 17.51
CA ALA A 131 -3.32 -3.18 18.13
C ALA A 131 -4.04 -1.82 18.02
N ALA A 132 -4.95 -1.71 17.06
CA ALA A 132 -5.72 -0.51 16.80
C ALA A 132 -7.12 -0.62 17.40
N ASN A 133 -7.72 0.54 17.70
CA ASN A 133 -9.10 0.64 18.13
C ASN A 133 -9.77 1.77 17.33
N ALA A 134 -10.05 1.49 16.06
CA ALA A 134 -10.74 2.43 15.18
C ALA A 134 -12.17 2.65 15.67
N LYS A 135 -12.61 3.88 15.63
CA LYS A 135 -13.97 4.29 15.96
C LYS A 135 -14.47 5.34 14.99
N ILE A 136 -15.70 5.17 14.53
CA ILE A 136 -16.39 6.20 13.77
C ILE A 136 -16.97 7.20 14.77
N ILE A 137 -16.49 8.45 14.71
CA ILE A 137 -16.87 9.52 15.62
C ILE A 137 -17.87 10.52 15.00
N GLY A 138 -18.18 10.37 13.72
CA GLY A 138 -19.12 11.23 13.00
C GLY A 138 -19.37 10.73 11.58
N ARG A 139 -20.46 11.22 10.96
CA ARG A 139 -20.88 10.85 9.60
C ARG A 139 -20.68 11.96 8.58
N SER A 140 -20.27 13.12 9.01
CA SER A 140 -19.97 14.26 8.16
C SER A 140 -18.75 15.01 8.70
N TYR A 141 -17.84 15.39 7.80
CA TYR A 141 -16.70 16.20 8.11
C TYR A 141 -17.01 17.65 7.72
N GLN A 142 -16.86 18.57 8.65
CA GLN A 142 -17.17 20.00 8.47
C GLN A 142 -15.90 20.86 8.40
N GLY A 143 -14.72 20.24 8.26
CA GLY A 143 -13.45 20.93 8.23
C GLY A 143 -12.78 21.06 9.60
N GLU A 144 -13.15 20.20 10.55
CA GLU A 144 -12.57 20.19 11.89
C GLU A 144 -11.05 19.96 11.83
N PHE A 145 -10.30 20.69 12.62
CA PHE A 145 -8.87 20.51 12.77
C PHE A 145 -8.59 19.26 13.63
N LEU A 146 -7.91 18.28 13.05
CA LEU A 146 -7.62 17.00 13.69
C LEU A 146 -6.19 16.91 14.26
N GLY A 147 -5.51 18.05 14.46
CA GLY A 147 -4.16 18.09 15.02
C GLY A 147 -3.04 18.16 13.98
N LYS A 148 -1.80 17.93 14.42
CA LYS A 148 -0.63 17.88 13.55
C LYS A 148 -0.60 16.52 12.82
N ALA A 149 -0.97 16.51 11.57
CA ALA A 149 -1.06 15.30 10.76
C ALA A 149 -0.50 15.52 9.36
N VAL A 150 -0.03 14.45 8.75
CA VAL A 150 0.20 14.37 7.31
C VAL A 150 -1.12 13.98 6.65
N TYR A 151 -1.60 14.80 5.75
CA TYR A 151 -2.85 14.58 5.03
C TYR A 151 -2.58 14.11 3.61
N GLN A 152 -3.36 13.12 3.19
CA GLN A 152 -3.34 12.59 1.83
C GLN A 152 -4.77 12.55 1.30
N LYS A 153 -4.99 13.10 0.11
CA LYS A 153 -6.24 12.99 -0.64
C LYS A 153 -6.06 11.94 -1.74
N MET A 154 -6.96 11.00 -1.81
CA MET A 154 -6.98 9.94 -2.81
C MET A 154 -8.33 9.94 -3.52
N VAL A 155 -8.33 9.78 -4.83
CA VAL A 155 -9.54 9.70 -5.64
C VAL A 155 -9.59 8.33 -6.31
N TYR A 156 -10.67 7.61 -6.09
CA TYR A 156 -10.90 6.28 -6.67
C TYR A 156 -12.11 6.32 -7.61
N GLY A 157 -11.96 5.69 -8.76
CA GLY A 157 -13.06 5.36 -9.65
C GLY A 157 -13.75 4.08 -9.19
N LEU A 158 -15.07 4.09 -9.14
CA LEU A 158 -15.92 2.95 -8.79
C LEU A 158 -17.07 2.90 -9.79
N ASP A 159 -16.95 2.11 -10.85
CA ASP A 159 -17.85 2.12 -11.99
C ASP A 159 -18.04 3.54 -12.56
N SER A 160 -19.27 4.07 -12.49
CA SER A 160 -19.61 5.44 -12.95
C SER A 160 -19.46 6.52 -11.89
N ARG A 161 -18.98 6.18 -10.69
CA ARG A 161 -18.87 7.10 -9.54
C ARG A 161 -17.41 7.33 -9.17
N GLU A 162 -17.18 8.40 -8.44
CA GLU A 162 -15.89 8.68 -7.81
C GLU A 162 -16.05 8.72 -6.30
N ILE A 163 -15.06 8.16 -5.61
CA ILE A 163 -14.95 8.23 -4.16
C ILE A 163 -13.69 8.99 -3.83
N THR A 164 -13.83 10.06 -3.07
CA THR A 164 -12.69 10.80 -2.52
C THR A 164 -12.51 10.40 -1.06
N ILE A 165 -11.29 10.00 -0.72
CA ILE A 165 -10.89 9.71 0.66
C ILE A 165 -9.82 10.73 1.05
N VAL A 166 -10.01 11.37 2.19
CA VAL A 166 -8.99 12.20 2.82
C VAL A 166 -8.51 11.45 4.07
N SER A 167 -7.25 11.05 4.06
CA SER A 167 -6.60 10.38 5.17
C SER A 167 -5.66 11.34 5.87
N GLY A 168 -5.76 11.46 7.17
CA GLY A 168 -4.83 12.21 8.01
C GLY A 168 -4.16 11.27 9.01
N ILE A 169 -2.85 11.28 9.04
CA ILE A 169 -2.06 10.47 9.98
C ILE A 169 -1.28 11.41 10.88
N GLU A 170 -1.48 11.29 12.18
CA GLU A 170 -0.75 12.09 13.15
C GLU A 170 0.76 11.87 13.02
N SER A 171 1.52 12.97 13.00
CA SER A 171 2.96 12.92 12.74
C SER A 171 3.73 12.07 13.76
N SER A 172 3.31 12.06 15.03
CA SER A 172 3.92 11.22 16.07
C SER A 172 3.69 9.73 15.82
N PHE A 173 2.49 9.36 15.38
CA PHE A 173 2.17 7.97 15.01
C PHE A 173 2.94 7.54 13.77
N LEU A 174 2.99 8.39 12.75
CA LEU A 174 3.74 8.13 11.54
C LEU A 174 5.23 7.85 11.81
N LEU A 175 5.87 8.71 12.62
CA LEU A 175 7.27 8.51 13.00
C LEU A 175 7.48 7.21 13.78
N ARG A 176 6.58 6.87 14.69
CA ARG A 176 6.66 5.61 15.45
C ARG A 176 6.54 4.38 14.56
N VAL A 177 5.64 4.39 13.58
CA VAL A 177 5.51 3.30 12.61
C VAL A 177 6.76 3.21 11.74
N ALA A 178 7.28 4.34 11.27
CA ALA A 178 8.51 4.37 10.50
C ALA A 178 9.71 3.81 11.30
N GLU A 179 9.85 4.16 12.58
CA GLU A 179 10.88 3.58 13.45
C GLU A 179 10.75 2.07 13.62
N MET A 180 9.53 1.55 13.68
CA MET A 180 9.29 0.10 13.76
C MET A 180 9.72 -0.63 12.48
N ILE A 181 9.53 -0.02 11.31
CA ILE A 181 9.85 -0.63 10.01
C ILE A 181 11.32 -0.46 9.65
N TYR A 182 11.87 0.73 9.84
CA TYR A 182 13.19 1.13 9.33
C TYR A 182 14.25 1.30 10.42
N GLY A 183 13.87 1.23 11.70
CA GLY A 183 14.74 1.53 12.83
C GLY A 183 14.77 3.02 13.22
N THR A 184 15.41 3.30 14.35
CA THR A 184 15.37 4.64 14.98
C THR A 184 16.08 5.75 14.20
N GLU A 185 16.99 5.40 13.30
CA GLU A 185 17.75 6.37 12.50
C GLU A 185 16.90 7.03 11.39
N VAL A 186 15.69 6.52 11.14
CA VAL A 186 14.80 6.99 10.05
C VAL A 186 14.22 8.38 10.30
N LYS A 187 14.29 8.92 11.51
CA LYS A 187 13.65 10.21 11.89
C LYS A 187 13.99 11.39 10.98
N ASN A 188 15.17 11.37 10.38
CA ASN A 188 15.65 12.43 9.49
C ASN A 188 15.41 12.13 8.00
N GLU A 189 14.76 10.99 7.68
CA GLU A 189 14.54 10.51 6.32
C GLU A 189 13.06 10.69 5.92
N MET A 190 12.60 11.95 5.95
CA MET A 190 11.18 12.26 5.76
C MET A 190 10.64 11.81 4.40
N ASP A 191 11.44 11.90 3.33
CA ASP A 191 11.01 11.48 2.00
C ASP A 191 10.75 9.97 1.93
N LEU A 192 11.60 9.17 2.58
CA LEU A 192 11.38 7.73 2.72
C LEU A 192 10.06 7.43 3.45
N ILE A 193 9.82 8.13 4.56
CA ILE A 193 8.61 7.96 5.37
C ILE A 193 7.36 8.32 4.55
N LEU A 194 7.39 9.46 3.86
CA LEU A 194 6.25 9.94 3.08
C LEU A 194 5.95 9.04 1.88
N SER A 195 6.98 8.57 1.16
CA SER A 195 6.79 7.66 0.03
C SER A 195 6.17 6.33 0.46
N SER A 196 6.64 5.77 1.58
CA SER A 196 6.05 4.54 2.15
C SER A 196 4.60 4.74 2.54
N LEU A 197 4.30 5.86 3.23
CA LEU A 197 2.96 6.19 3.66
C LEU A 197 2.01 6.38 2.48
N GLN A 198 2.46 7.08 1.44
CA GLN A 198 1.61 7.41 0.30
C GLN A 198 1.06 6.15 -0.38
N LEU A 199 1.93 5.21 -0.69
CA LEU A 199 1.52 3.99 -1.38
C LEU A 199 0.76 3.04 -0.45
N PHE A 200 1.22 2.90 0.80
CA PHE A 200 0.51 2.10 1.81
C PHE A 200 -0.92 2.61 2.01
N ALA A 201 -1.10 3.91 2.27
CA ALA A 201 -2.42 4.48 2.51
C ALA A 201 -3.35 4.36 1.29
N ALA A 202 -2.83 4.56 0.08
CA ALA A 202 -3.61 4.40 -1.15
C ALA A 202 -4.15 2.96 -1.28
N ASN A 203 -3.30 1.96 -1.10
CA ASN A 203 -3.72 0.56 -1.17
C ASN A 203 -4.61 0.15 0.00
N PHE A 204 -4.29 0.61 1.21
CA PHE A 204 -5.09 0.37 2.41
C PHE A 204 -6.56 0.78 2.21
N TRP A 205 -6.81 2.01 1.77
CA TRP A 205 -8.16 2.50 1.55
C TRP A 205 -8.84 1.88 0.34
N ARG A 206 -8.08 1.54 -0.70
CA ARG A 206 -8.60 0.77 -1.84
C ARG A 206 -9.11 -0.60 -1.38
N SER A 207 -8.34 -1.31 -0.57
CA SER A 207 -8.72 -2.64 -0.05
C SER A 207 -9.97 -2.58 0.82
N ILE A 208 -10.08 -1.57 1.68
CA ILE A 208 -11.30 -1.34 2.46
C ILE A 208 -12.50 -1.06 1.54
N GLY A 209 -12.35 -0.12 0.62
CA GLY A 209 -13.42 0.25 -0.30
C GLY A 209 -13.85 -0.91 -1.19
N GLN A 210 -12.91 -1.70 -1.70
CA GLN A 210 -13.17 -2.90 -2.50
C GLN A 210 -13.97 -3.95 -1.72
N HIS A 211 -13.64 -4.14 -0.42
CA HIS A 211 -14.40 -5.06 0.43
C HIS A 211 -15.89 -4.69 0.51
N PHE A 212 -16.21 -3.38 0.59
CA PHE A 212 -17.59 -2.91 0.68
C PHE A 212 -18.26 -2.75 -0.69
N ALA A 213 -17.51 -2.57 -1.76
CA ALA A 213 -18.04 -2.50 -3.13
C ALA A 213 -18.50 -3.87 -3.68
N GLY A 214 -17.92 -4.95 -3.15
CA GLY A 214 -18.21 -6.31 -3.58
C GLY A 214 -17.28 -6.80 -4.70
N SER A 215 -17.32 -8.11 -4.98
CA SER A 215 -16.39 -8.80 -5.86
C SER A 215 -16.52 -8.43 -7.35
N ASN A 216 -17.63 -7.84 -7.75
CA ASN A 216 -17.91 -7.52 -9.16
C ASN A 216 -17.59 -6.08 -9.55
N THR A 217 -17.14 -5.26 -8.59
CA THR A 217 -16.86 -3.86 -8.79
C THR A 217 -15.39 -3.58 -8.50
N MET A 218 -14.69 -2.97 -9.44
CA MET A 218 -13.27 -2.65 -9.27
C MET A 218 -13.08 -1.19 -8.86
N MET A 219 -12.31 -0.97 -7.80
CA MET A 219 -11.81 0.35 -7.43
C MET A 219 -10.45 0.60 -8.08
N THR A 220 -10.38 1.62 -8.93
CA THR A 220 -9.13 2.06 -9.55
C THR A 220 -8.71 3.41 -9.00
N MET A 221 -7.45 3.55 -8.62
CA MET A 221 -6.90 4.84 -8.18
C MET A 221 -6.78 5.77 -9.40
N LYS A 222 -7.26 7.01 -9.27
CA LYS A 222 -7.20 8.04 -10.31
C LYS A 222 -6.15 9.11 -10.00
N SER A 223 -5.97 9.46 -8.73
CA SER A 223 -4.97 10.43 -8.27
C SER A 223 -4.84 10.40 -6.74
#